data_5a18a14ffe80d39fd917e6ef7256b624
#
_entry.id   5a18a14ffe80d39fd917e6ef7256b624
#
_cell.length_a   1.000
_cell.length_b   1.000
_cell.length_c   1.000
_cell.angle_alpha   90.00
_cell.angle_beta   90.00
_cell.angle_gamma   90.00
#
_symmetry.space_group_name_H-M   'P 1'
#
loop_
_entity.id
_entity.type
_entity.pdbx_description
1 polymer ?
#
loop_
_entity_poly.entity_id
_entity_poly.type
_entity_poly.pdbx_seq_one_letter_code
_entity_poly.pdbx_strand_id
1 'polypeptide(L)'
;MSIGQKEQAMTIGQMIAAELKQEAGSTRKMLERIPADKFSWQPHDKSMTLARLAGHIVEMLLWTGATLTQDELDFAKSDFKPKEYTDAAELVADFDNNIGDAAELLNSTSNEAMMENWSLRNGEEIYFEMPKAAVMRSMVMNHIIHHRGQLAVYLRLLDIPVPSIYGPSADEQIF
;
A
#
# COMPACT_ATOMS: atom_id res chain seq x y z
N MET A 1 -22.73 32.64 26.02
CA MET A 1 -23.32 31.80 24.98
C MET A 1 -22.16 31.15 24.22
N SER A 2 -21.87 29.90 24.54
CA SER A 2 -20.82 29.14 23.85
C SER A 2 -21.37 28.68 22.52
N ILE A 3 -20.83 29.20 21.42
CA ILE A 3 -21.13 28.72 20.07
C ILE A 3 -20.41 27.38 19.96
N GLY A 4 -21.19 26.29 20.01
CA GLY A 4 -20.65 24.94 19.84
C GLY A 4 -19.86 24.86 18.54
N GLN A 5 -18.59 24.51 18.62
CA GLN A 5 -17.83 24.07 17.46
C GLN A 5 -18.55 22.85 16.92
N LYS A 6 -19.16 22.98 15.72
CA LYS A 6 -19.60 21.81 14.97
C LYS A 6 -18.36 20.96 14.73
N GLU A 7 -18.31 19.79 15.30
CA GLU A 7 -17.32 18.78 14.94
C GLU A 7 -17.44 18.59 13.41
N GLN A 8 -16.43 18.98 12.68
CA GLN A 8 -16.39 18.82 11.24
C GLN A 8 -16.20 17.33 10.94
N ALA A 9 -17.17 16.73 10.26
CA ALA A 9 -17.08 15.32 9.87
C ALA A 9 -15.82 15.09 9.03
N MET A 10 -15.15 13.95 9.25
CA MET A 10 -13.98 13.55 8.46
C MET A 10 -14.35 13.44 6.98
N THR A 11 -13.46 13.92 6.11
CA THR A 11 -13.61 13.72 4.67
C THR A 11 -13.33 12.27 4.27
N ILE A 12 -13.73 11.86 3.06
CA ILE A 12 -13.42 10.54 2.49
C ILE A 12 -11.90 10.31 2.50
N GLY A 13 -11.11 11.31 2.07
CA GLY A 13 -9.66 11.23 2.07
C GLY A 13 -9.08 11.05 3.47
N GLN A 14 -9.57 11.79 4.46
CA GLN A 14 -9.13 11.65 5.85
C GLN A 14 -9.45 10.27 6.45
N MET A 15 -10.61 9.69 6.13
CA MET A 15 -10.96 8.33 6.57
C MET A 15 -10.00 7.29 5.96
N ILE A 16 -9.73 7.39 4.66
CA ILE A 16 -8.78 6.50 3.98
C ILE A 16 -7.36 6.68 4.51
N ALA A 17 -6.92 7.92 4.77
CA ALA A 17 -5.60 8.20 5.34
C ALA A 17 -5.43 7.60 6.74
N ALA A 18 -6.47 7.67 7.58
CA ALA A 18 -6.46 7.07 8.92
C ALA A 18 -6.33 5.54 8.83
N GLU A 19 -7.11 4.90 7.97
CA GLU A 19 -7.04 3.45 7.73
C GLU A 19 -5.68 3.04 7.15
N LEU A 20 -5.17 3.78 6.16
CA LEU A 20 -3.86 3.53 5.56
C LEU A 20 -2.73 3.56 6.61
N LYS A 21 -2.75 4.52 7.52
CA LYS A 21 -1.77 4.62 8.61
C LYS A 21 -1.87 3.44 9.59
N GLN A 22 -3.09 2.97 9.88
CA GLN A 22 -3.29 1.79 10.72
C GLN A 22 -2.73 0.54 10.05
N GLU A 23 -3.02 0.32 8.77
CA GLU A 23 -2.52 -0.81 7.98
C GLU A 23 -1.01 -0.76 7.80
N ALA A 24 -0.45 0.44 7.66
CA ALA A 24 0.99 0.65 7.53
C ALA A 24 1.77 0.10 8.73
N GLY A 25 1.27 0.26 9.95
CA GLY A 25 1.93 -0.26 11.14
C GLY A 25 2.13 -1.77 11.10
N SER A 26 1.12 -2.51 10.65
CA SER A 26 1.21 -3.97 10.48
C SER A 26 2.11 -4.37 9.31
N THR A 27 2.01 -3.64 8.20
CA THR A 27 2.84 -3.90 7.00
C THR A 27 4.31 -3.64 7.30
N ARG A 28 4.64 -2.54 7.96
CA ARG A 28 6.00 -2.18 8.37
C ARG A 28 6.66 -3.29 9.20
N LYS A 29 5.96 -3.82 10.20
CA LYS A 29 6.44 -4.96 11.02
C LYS A 29 6.79 -6.18 10.19
N MET A 30 6.04 -6.45 9.11
CA MET A 30 6.33 -7.55 8.19
C MET A 30 7.60 -7.28 7.37
N LEU A 31 7.74 -6.06 6.84
CA LEU A 31 8.89 -5.66 6.02
C LEU A 31 10.19 -5.68 6.83
N GLU A 32 10.16 -5.26 8.10
CA GLU A 32 11.30 -5.28 9.02
C GLU A 32 11.85 -6.70 9.30
N ARG A 33 11.04 -7.73 9.10
CA ARG A 33 11.45 -9.11 9.37
C ARG A 33 12.13 -9.80 8.19
N ILE A 34 12.22 -9.13 7.05
CA ILE A 34 12.84 -9.72 5.85
C ILE A 34 14.35 -9.76 6.04
N PRO A 35 14.98 -10.96 6.10
CA PRO A 35 16.41 -11.05 6.25
C PRO A 35 17.12 -10.81 4.90
N ALA A 36 18.23 -10.07 4.93
CA ALA A 36 18.94 -9.65 3.73
C ALA A 36 19.42 -10.83 2.85
N ASP A 37 19.77 -11.96 3.47
CA ASP A 37 20.23 -13.16 2.75
C ASP A 37 19.10 -13.94 2.05
N LYS A 38 17.84 -13.53 2.22
CA LYS A 38 16.64 -14.16 1.63
C LYS A 38 15.98 -13.35 0.54
N PHE A 39 16.49 -12.19 0.17
CA PHE A 39 15.86 -11.31 -0.83
C PHE A 39 15.62 -12.00 -2.17
N SER A 40 16.52 -12.89 -2.62
CA SER A 40 16.37 -13.64 -3.87
C SER A 40 15.52 -14.91 -3.75
N TRP A 41 15.09 -15.29 -2.53
CA TRP A 41 14.30 -16.49 -2.32
C TRP A 41 12.88 -16.33 -2.86
N GLN A 42 12.31 -17.42 -3.38
CA GLN A 42 10.92 -17.50 -3.83
C GLN A 42 10.36 -18.90 -3.54
N PRO A 43 9.06 -19.03 -3.23
CA PRO A 43 8.45 -20.33 -2.91
C PRO A 43 8.25 -21.22 -4.14
N HIS A 44 8.24 -20.64 -5.33
CA HIS A 44 8.00 -21.34 -6.60
C HIS A 44 8.54 -20.48 -7.76
N ASP A 45 8.99 -21.10 -8.85
CA ASP A 45 9.57 -20.42 -10.03
C ASP A 45 8.63 -19.38 -10.69
N LYS A 46 7.32 -19.53 -10.52
CA LYS A 46 6.31 -18.60 -11.03
C LYS A 46 5.91 -17.52 -10.03
N SER A 47 6.45 -17.56 -8.82
CA SER A 47 6.18 -16.56 -7.78
C SER A 47 7.19 -15.44 -7.83
N MET A 48 6.83 -14.28 -7.28
CA MET A 48 7.79 -13.20 -7.03
C MET A 48 8.86 -13.67 -6.05
N THR A 49 10.08 -13.15 -6.19
CA THR A 49 11.07 -13.23 -5.10
C THR A 49 10.60 -12.44 -3.89
N LEU A 50 11.16 -12.73 -2.72
CA LEU A 50 10.82 -12.01 -1.48
C LEU A 50 11.09 -10.51 -1.63
N ALA A 51 12.21 -10.11 -2.23
CA ALA A 51 12.51 -8.71 -2.54
C ALA A 51 11.47 -8.08 -3.47
N ARG A 52 11.08 -8.80 -4.54
CA ARG A 52 10.11 -8.27 -5.51
C ARG A 52 8.72 -8.11 -4.89
N LEU A 53 8.28 -9.07 -4.07
CA LEU A 53 7.00 -8.98 -3.36
C LEU A 53 6.99 -7.81 -2.36
N ALA A 54 8.05 -7.67 -1.58
CA ALA A 54 8.18 -6.57 -0.61
C ALA A 54 8.27 -5.21 -1.30
N GLY A 55 9.09 -5.09 -2.36
CA GLY A 55 9.17 -3.88 -3.18
C GLY A 55 7.84 -3.52 -3.82
N HIS A 56 7.06 -4.51 -4.27
CA HIS A 56 5.73 -4.27 -4.84
C HIS A 56 4.76 -3.69 -3.81
N ILE A 57 4.82 -4.12 -2.55
CA ILE A 57 4.02 -3.50 -1.47
C ILE A 57 4.37 -2.01 -1.31
N VAL A 58 5.66 -1.66 -1.37
CA VAL A 58 6.13 -0.27 -1.28
C VAL A 58 5.67 0.56 -2.48
N GLU A 59 5.78 -0.01 -3.69
CA GLU A 59 5.39 0.63 -4.95
C GLU A 59 3.89 0.92 -5.04
N MET A 60 3.03 0.09 -4.44
CA MET A 60 1.58 0.29 -4.45
C MET A 60 1.17 1.63 -3.83
N LEU A 61 1.94 2.17 -2.91
CA LEU A 61 1.70 3.49 -2.32
C LEU A 61 1.85 4.63 -3.32
N LEU A 62 2.72 4.48 -4.33
CA LEU A 62 2.93 5.49 -5.39
C LEU A 62 1.68 5.70 -6.25
N TRP A 63 0.81 4.68 -6.31
CA TRP A 63 -0.48 4.79 -7.00
C TRP A 63 -1.40 5.84 -6.37
N THR A 64 -1.21 6.18 -5.09
CA THR A 64 -1.94 7.28 -4.45
C THR A 64 -1.69 8.59 -5.18
N GLY A 65 -0.42 8.90 -5.48
CA GLY A 65 -0.07 10.08 -6.27
C GLY A 65 -0.70 10.06 -7.65
N ALA A 66 -0.51 8.96 -8.41
CA ALA A 66 -1.09 8.82 -9.75
C ALA A 66 -2.63 8.94 -9.73
N THR A 67 -3.30 8.36 -8.71
CA THR A 67 -4.76 8.41 -8.62
C THR A 67 -5.28 9.81 -8.25
N LEU A 68 -4.65 10.48 -7.28
CA LEU A 68 -5.21 11.72 -6.75
C LEU A 68 -4.80 12.97 -7.55
N THR A 69 -3.67 12.92 -8.27
CA THR A 69 -3.14 14.10 -9.00
C THR A 69 -3.33 14.02 -10.52
N GLN A 70 -3.79 12.88 -11.04
CA GLN A 70 -4.02 12.66 -12.48
C GLN A 70 -5.43 12.11 -12.71
N ASP A 71 -5.87 12.09 -13.97
CA ASP A 71 -7.17 11.54 -14.36
C ASP A 71 -7.07 10.09 -14.83
N GLU A 72 -5.87 9.64 -15.19
CA GLU A 72 -5.60 8.31 -15.70
C GLU A 72 -4.17 7.85 -15.41
N LEU A 73 -3.94 6.55 -15.42
CA LEU A 73 -2.62 5.93 -15.57
C LEU A 73 -2.62 5.10 -16.86
N ASP A 74 -1.78 5.50 -17.82
CA ASP A 74 -1.64 4.80 -19.09
C ASP A 74 -0.30 4.04 -19.13
N PHE A 75 -0.36 2.71 -19.07
CA PHE A 75 0.83 1.87 -19.10
C PHE A 75 1.62 2.00 -20.41
N ALA A 76 0.96 2.33 -21.53
CA ALA A 76 1.66 2.56 -22.78
C ALA A 76 2.55 3.83 -22.78
N LYS A 77 2.30 4.77 -21.85
CA LYS A 77 3.06 6.00 -21.68
C LYS A 77 3.97 5.97 -20.44
N SER A 78 3.85 4.93 -19.62
CA SER A 78 4.61 4.81 -18.38
C SER A 78 5.99 4.22 -18.65
N ASP A 79 7.02 4.85 -18.15
CA ASP A 79 8.40 4.37 -18.11
C ASP A 79 8.78 3.81 -16.72
N PHE A 80 7.77 3.57 -15.88
CA PHE A 80 7.96 3.04 -14.53
C PHE A 80 8.75 1.73 -14.56
N LYS A 81 9.79 1.68 -13.73
CA LYS A 81 10.58 0.46 -13.49
C LYS A 81 10.56 0.15 -12.01
N PRO A 82 10.28 -1.11 -11.63
CA PRO A 82 10.38 -1.54 -10.25
C PRO A 82 11.77 -1.26 -9.68
N LYS A 83 11.80 -0.73 -8.45
CA LYS A 83 13.06 -0.59 -7.72
C LYS A 83 13.52 -1.95 -7.20
N GLU A 84 14.78 -2.26 -7.38
CA GLU A 84 15.41 -3.44 -6.81
C GLU A 84 15.95 -3.11 -5.41
N TYR A 85 15.50 -3.89 -4.43
CA TYR A 85 15.94 -3.77 -3.04
C TYR A 85 16.88 -4.91 -2.69
N THR A 86 17.95 -4.58 -2.01
CA THR A 86 18.92 -5.53 -1.45
C THR A 86 19.10 -5.36 0.06
N ASP A 87 18.45 -4.33 0.63
CA ASP A 87 18.51 -4.00 2.05
C ASP A 87 17.10 -3.72 2.59
N ALA A 88 16.75 -4.36 3.69
CA ALA A 88 15.46 -4.16 4.36
C ALA A 88 15.31 -2.75 4.97
N ALA A 89 16.41 -2.13 5.41
CA ALA A 89 16.33 -0.77 5.97
C ALA A 89 15.98 0.26 4.89
N GLU A 90 16.55 0.13 3.68
CA GLU A 90 16.18 0.97 2.54
C GLU A 90 14.71 0.77 2.14
N LEU A 91 14.27 -0.49 2.06
CA LEU A 91 12.89 -0.83 1.73
C LEU A 91 11.88 -0.25 2.75
N VAL A 92 12.19 -0.33 4.05
CA VAL A 92 11.36 0.23 5.12
C VAL A 92 11.37 1.76 5.09
N ALA A 93 12.51 2.38 4.81
CA ALA A 93 12.60 3.84 4.69
C ALA A 93 11.74 4.37 3.52
N ASP A 94 11.80 3.73 2.35
CA ASP A 94 10.95 4.08 1.21
C ASP A 94 9.46 3.85 1.53
N PHE A 95 9.13 2.77 2.23
CA PHE A 95 7.77 2.52 2.69
C PHE A 95 7.25 3.64 3.59
N ASP A 96 8.02 4.03 4.61
CA ASP A 96 7.65 5.09 5.55
C ASP A 96 7.47 6.44 4.84
N ASN A 97 8.34 6.79 3.90
CA ASN A 97 8.24 7.99 3.09
C ASN A 97 6.97 7.98 2.23
N ASN A 98 6.72 6.88 1.50
CA ASN A 98 5.54 6.75 0.63
C ASN A 98 4.22 6.78 1.43
N ILE A 99 4.19 6.25 2.65
CA ILE A 99 3.04 6.38 3.56
C ILE A 99 2.82 7.84 3.96
N GLY A 100 3.90 8.58 4.25
CA GLY A 100 3.82 10.02 4.57
C GLY A 100 3.19 10.80 3.43
N ASP A 101 3.74 10.65 2.23
CA ASP A 101 3.27 11.34 1.02
C ASP A 101 1.82 10.97 0.67
N ALA A 102 1.49 9.68 0.71
CA ALA A 102 0.13 9.20 0.45
C ALA A 102 -0.88 9.78 1.46
N ALA A 103 -0.53 9.82 2.75
CA ALA A 103 -1.40 10.37 3.78
C ALA A 103 -1.59 11.89 3.63
N GLU A 104 -0.57 12.64 3.23
CA GLU A 104 -0.67 14.08 2.97
C GLU A 104 -1.60 14.36 1.79
N LEU A 105 -1.44 13.67 0.67
CA LEU A 105 -2.31 13.78 -0.50
C LEU A 105 -3.76 13.46 -0.17
N LEU A 106 -4.00 12.35 0.55
CA LEU A 106 -5.34 11.94 0.97
C LEU A 106 -5.99 13.00 1.88
N ASN A 107 -5.26 13.55 2.85
CA ASN A 107 -5.78 14.56 3.76
C ASN A 107 -6.12 15.88 3.07
N SER A 108 -5.44 16.22 1.98
CA SER A 108 -5.66 17.45 1.21
C SER A 108 -6.71 17.32 0.10
N THR A 109 -7.15 16.10 -0.23
CA THR A 109 -8.10 15.84 -1.32
C THR A 109 -9.54 16.04 -0.84
N SER A 110 -10.34 16.83 -1.59
CA SER A 110 -11.75 17.09 -1.27
C SER A 110 -12.64 15.87 -1.54
N ASN A 111 -13.83 15.85 -0.95
CA ASN A 111 -14.80 14.77 -1.21
C ASN A 111 -15.25 14.75 -2.68
N GLU A 112 -15.38 15.92 -3.30
CA GLU A 112 -15.74 16.05 -4.71
C GLU A 112 -14.67 15.41 -5.59
N ALA A 113 -13.39 15.73 -5.36
CA ALA A 113 -12.26 15.16 -6.10
C ALA A 113 -12.15 13.63 -5.87
N MET A 114 -12.40 13.14 -4.65
CA MET A 114 -12.42 11.70 -4.38
C MET A 114 -13.52 10.93 -5.13
N MET A 115 -14.58 11.61 -5.57
CA MET A 115 -15.68 11.03 -6.33
C MET A 115 -15.53 11.19 -7.85
N GLU A 116 -14.50 11.89 -8.33
CA GLU A 116 -14.16 11.95 -9.75
C GLU A 116 -13.69 10.59 -10.26
N ASN A 117 -14.04 10.26 -11.50
CA ASN A 117 -13.59 9.04 -12.13
C ASN A 117 -12.09 9.12 -12.47
N TRP A 118 -11.46 7.98 -12.33
CA TRP A 118 -10.08 7.74 -12.72
C TRP A 118 -9.98 6.44 -13.51
N SER A 119 -9.14 6.39 -14.54
CA SER A 119 -9.01 5.23 -15.39
C SER A 119 -7.61 4.62 -15.39
N LEU A 120 -7.57 3.28 -15.43
CA LEU A 120 -6.36 2.53 -15.75
C LEU A 120 -6.48 2.02 -17.18
N ARG A 121 -5.45 2.29 -17.99
CA ARG A 121 -5.45 1.90 -19.40
C ARG A 121 -4.07 1.48 -19.91
N ASN A 122 -4.06 0.90 -21.09
CA ASN A 122 -2.87 0.62 -21.88
C ASN A 122 -3.12 1.04 -23.33
N GLY A 123 -2.72 2.25 -23.70
CA GLY A 123 -3.06 2.86 -24.98
C GLY A 123 -4.56 3.04 -25.13
N GLU A 124 -5.19 2.37 -26.10
CA GLU A 124 -6.63 2.47 -26.34
C GLU A 124 -7.46 1.53 -25.43
N GLU A 125 -6.84 0.53 -24.82
CA GLU A 125 -7.53 -0.43 -23.95
C GLU A 125 -7.71 0.13 -22.53
N ILE A 126 -8.96 0.34 -22.11
CA ILE A 126 -9.31 0.74 -20.74
C ILE A 126 -9.57 -0.53 -19.93
N TYR A 127 -8.75 -0.77 -18.89
CA TYR A 127 -8.92 -1.92 -18.02
C TYR A 127 -10.07 -1.70 -17.03
N PHE A 128 -10.17 -0.48 -16.49
CA PHE A 128 -11.31 -0.05 -15.67
C PHE A 128 -11.37 1.48 -15.56
N GLU A 129 -12.55 1.97 -15.20
CA GLU A 129 -12.82 3.33 -14.77
C GLU A 129 -13.72 3.31 -13.54
N MET A 130 -13.33 4.02 -12.49
CA MET A 130 -14.11 4.11 -11.25
C MET A 130 -13.71 5.35 -10.45
N PRO A 131 -14.54 5.79 -9.45
CA PRO A 131 -14.19 6.90 -8.58
C PRO A 131 -12.83 6.72 -7.89
N LYS A 132 -12.05 7.78 -7.74
CA LYS A 132 -10.73 7.78 -7.08
C LYS A 132 -10.78 7.12 -5.71
N ALA A 133 -11.84 7.35 -4.92
CA ALA A 133 -12.05 6.66 -3.64
C ALA A 133 -12.11 5.12 -3.78
N ALA A 134 -12.77 4.62 -4.83
CA ALA A 134 -12.84 3.18 -5.10
C ALA A 134 -11.49 2.63 -5.54
N VAL A 135 -10.72 3.38 -6.34
CA VAL A 135 -9.33 3.02 -6.72
C VAL A 135 -8.46 2.90 -5.47
N MET A 136 -8.51 3.91 -4.58
CA MET A 136 -7.75 3.87 -3.33
C MET A 136 -8.07 2.64 -2.47
N ARG A 137 -9.35 2.26 -2.38
CA ARG A 137 -9.75 1.07 -1.61
C ARG A 137 -9.33 -0.24 -2.29
N SER A 138 -9.62 -0.39 -3.58
CA SER A 138 -9.44 -1.68 -4.28
C SER A 138 -8.00 -1.88 -4.75
N MET A 139 -7.41 -0.87 -5.39
CA MET A 139 -6.12 -0.99 -6.09
C MET A 139 -4.93 -0.60 -5.23
N VAL A 140 -5.11 0.17 -4.15
CA VAL A 140 -4.03 0.51 -3.23
C VAL A 140 -4.15 -0.30 -1.94
N MET A 141 -5.16 -0.06 -1.13
CA MET A 141 -5.24 -0.65 0.21
C MET A 141 -5.47 -2.16 0.21
N ASN A 142 -6.49 -2.64 -0.49
CA ASN A 142 -6.76 -4.08 -0.57
C ASN A 142 -5.61 -4.83 -1.25
N HIS A 143 -4.91 -4.20 -2.19
CA HIS A 143 -3.76 -4.77 -2.88
C HIS A 143 -2.55 -4.92 -1.94
N ILE A 144 -2.27 -3.88 -1.13
CA ILE A 144 -1.25 -3.96 -0.08
C ILE A 144 -1.59 -5.06 0.93
N ILE A 145 -2.84 -5.12 1.40
CA ILE A 145 -3.31 -6.16 2.35
C ILE A 145 -3.17 -7.56 1.75
N HIS A 146 -3.52 -7.72 0.46
CA HIS A 146 -3.35 -8.99 -0.26
C HIS A 146 -1.89 -9.43 -0.29
N HIS A 147 -0.98 -8.57 -0.71
CA HIS A 147 0.44 -8.91 -0.79
C HIS A 147 1.09 -9.06 0.58
N ARG A 148 0.65 -8.31 1.60
CA ARG A 148 1.05 -8.53 2.99
C ARG A 148 0.66 -9.94 3.46
N GLY A 149 -0.53 -10.43 3.10
CA GLY A 149 -0.93 -11.80 3.39
C GLY A 149 -0.01 -12.84 2.73
N GLN A 150 0.40 -12.61 1.47
CA GLN A 150 1.39 -13.46 0.79
C GLN A 150 2.76 -13.38 1.49
N LEU A 151 3.20 -12.18 1.89
CA LEU A 151 4.45 -12.00 2.62
C LEU A 151 4.46 -12.76 3.95
N ALA A 152 3.33 -12.82 4.66
CA ALA A 152 3.20 -13.63 5.88
C ALA A 152 3.48 -15.12 5.61
N VAL A 153 2.96 -15.65 4.50
CA VAL A 153 3.23 -17.03 4.10
C VAL A 153 4.72 -17.22 3.72
N TYR A 154 5.33 -16.25 3.03
CA TYR A 154 6.75 -16.34 2.69
C TYR A 154 7.65 -16.36 3.92
N LEU A 155 7.39 -15.47 4.88
CA LEU A 155 8.10 -15.46 6.17
C LEU A 155 7.95 -16.80 6.90
N ARG A 156 6.73 -17.36 6.94
CA ARG A 156 6.49 -18.65 7.58
C ARG A 156 7.24 -19.80 6.92
N LEU A 157 7.30 -19.83 5.59
CA LEU A 157 8.05 -20.86 4.84
C LEU A 157 9.57 -20.78 5.06
N LEU A 158 10.06 -19.63 5.51
CA LEU A 158 11.45 -19.38 5.87
C LEU A 158 11.73 -19.54 7.37
N ASP A 159 10.74 -20.03 8.15
CA ASP A 159 10.80 -20.13 9.61
C ASP A 159 11.08 -18.80 10.34
N ILE A 160 10.67 -17.68 9.70
CA ILE A 160 10.75 -16.34 10.28
C ILE A 160 9.49 -16.07 11.08
N PRO A 161 9.58 -15.58 12.34
CA PRO A 161 8.41 -15.26 13.14
C PRO A 161 7.49 -14.26 12.45
N VAL A 162 6.18 -14.58 12.38
CA VAL A 162 5.17 -13.73 11.74
C VAL A 162 4.52 -12.84 12.79
N PRO A 163 4.47 -11.49 12.60
CA PRO A 163 3.80 -10.59 13.54
C PRO A 163 2.30 -10.87 13.64
N SER A 164 1.71 -10.52 14.78
CA SER A 164 0.26 -10.38 14.89
C SER A 164 -0.22 -9.19 14.05
N ILE A 165 -1.36 -9.32 13.35
CA ILE A 165 -1.93 -8.28 12.47
C ILE A 165 -3.36 -7.96 12.91
N TYR A 166 -4.34 -8.75 12.53
CA TYR A 166 -5.75 -8.60 12.93
C TYR A 166 -6.14 -9.53 14.08
N GLY A 167 -5.23 -10.38 14.49
CA GLY A 167 -5.38 -11.36 15.53
C GLY A 167 -4.00 -11.90 15.91
N PRO A 168 -3.91 -12.78 16.93
CA PRO A 168 -2.64 -13.39 17.32
C PRO A 168 -2.09 -14.25 16.18
N SER A 169 -0.75 -14.32 16.09
CA SER A 169 -0.06 -15.33 15.29
C SER A 169 0.40 -16.49 16.19
N ALA A 170 1.05 -17.51 15.60
CA ALA A 170 1.70 -18.54 16.39
C ALA A 170 2.91 -18.00 17.17
N ASP A 171 3.46 -16.86 16.77
CA ASP A 171 4.69 -16.28 17.31
C ASP A 171 4.44 -15.06 18.20
N GLU A 172 3.29 -14.37 18.04
CA GLU A 172 2.96 -13.16 18.79
C GLU A 172 1.51 -13.17 19.26
N GLN A 173 1.30 -12.84 20.54
CA GLN A 173 0.00 -12.55 21.12
C GLN A 173 -0.30 -11.05 20.99
N ILE A 174 -1.59 -10.68 20.89
CA ILE A 174 -2.02 -9.29 20.88
C ILE A 174 -2.17 -8.75 22.31
N PHE A 175 -2.36 -9.66 23.29
CA PHE A 175 -2.63 -9.34 24.69
C PHE A 175 -1.69 -10.12 25.61
#